data_fbe87a05e41c1c48f4da1dbe61fe452b
#
_entry.id   fbe87a05e41c1c48f4da1dbe61fe452b
#
_cell.length_a   1.000
_cell.length_b   1.000
_cell.length_c   1.000
_cell.angle_alpha   90.00
_cell.angle_beta   90.00
_cell.angle_gamma   90.00
#
_symmetry.space_group_name_H-M   'P 1'
#
loop_
_entity.id
_entity.type
_entity.pdbx_description
1 polymer ?
#
loop_
_entity_poly.entity_id
_entity_poly.type
_entity_poly.pdbx_seq_one_letter_code
_entity_poly.pdbx_strand_id
1 'polypeptide(L)'
;MLESKIQSKIIKKLELQGYFVIKLISTNKNGIADIIALKDGKTIFIEVKQPNGVLSELQKLRIKQLTDLGFDCKVWTDYEVDFMLNN
;
A
#
# COMPACT_ATOMS: atom_id res chain seq x y z
N MET A 1 2.37 -7.06 -15.39
CA MET A 1 3.42 -6.31 -14.69
C MET A 1 3.69 -6.95 -13.35
N LEU A 2 4.96 -7.11 -12.96
CA LEU A 2 5.31 -7.70 -11.66
C LEU A 2 4.92 -6.76 -10.51
N GLU A 3 4.57 -7.33 -9.36
CA GLU A 3 4.21 -6.54 -8.19
C GLU A 3 5.32 -5.57 -7.78
N SER A 4 6.59 -5.98 -7.88
CA SER A 4 7.71 -5.11 -7.56
C SER A 4 7.75 -3.85 -8.45
N LYS A 5 7.39 -3.98 -9.71
CA LYS A 5 7.30 -2.83 -10.62
C LYS A 5 6.12 -1.94 -10.29
N ILE A 6 5.00 -2.54 -9.90
CA ILE A 6 3.82 -1.80 -9.47
C ILE A 6 4.15 -1.02 -8.19
N GLN A 7 4.84 -1.66 -7.23
CA GLN A 7 5.29 -0.99 -6.01
C GLN A 7 6.15 0.23 -6.32
N SER A 8 7.12 0.07 -7.20
CA SER A 8 8.02 1.17 -7.58
C SER A 8 7.25 2.34 -8.19
N LYS A 9 6.27 2.03 -9.03
CA LYS A 9 5.42 3.04 -9.66
C LYS A 9 4.58 3.79 -8.62
N ILE A 10 3.99 3.07 -7.68
CA ILE A 10 3.19 3.64 -6.60
C ILE A 10 4.06 4.55 -5.74
N ILE A 11 5.22 4.08 -5.31
CA ILE A 11 6.14 4.85 -4.47
C ILE A 11 6.51 6.16 -5.17
N LYS A 12 6.89 6.08 -6.44
CA LYS A 12 7.30 7.25 -7.19
C LYS A 12 6.17 8.30 -7.28
N LYS A 13 4.96 7.85 -7.57
CA LYS A 13 3.81 8.76 -7.69
C LYS A 13 3.45 9.39 -6.35
N LEU A 14 3.47 8.61 -5.27
CA LEU A 14 3.21 9.14 -3.94
C LEU A 14 4.27 10.18 -3.54
N GLU A 15 5.53 9.91 -3.80
CA GLU A 15 6.61 10.85 -3.49
C GLU A 15 6.47 12.15 -4.28
N LEU A 16 6.05 12.07 -5.53
CA LEU A 16 5.77 13.26 -6.33
C LEU A 16 4.63 14.09 -5.76
N GLN A 17 3.73 13.47 -5.00
CA GLN A 17 2.62 14.19 -4.35
C GLN A 17 2.96 14.63 -2.92
N GLY A 18 4.20 14.48 -2.50
CA GLY A 18 4.66 14.97 -1.21
C GLY A 18 4.54 13.98 -0.06
N TYR A 19 4.25 12.72 -0.33
CA TYR A 19 4.23 11.69 0.71
C TYR A 19 5.64 11.26 1.08
N PHE A 20 5.84 11.00 2.37
CA PHE A 20 7.03 10.29 2.85
C PHE A 20 6.69 8.80 2.79
N VAL A 21 7.39 8.06 1.94
CA VAL A 21 7.03 6.67 1.66
C VAL A 21 8.07 5.71 2.20
N ILE A 22 7.61 4.69 2.93
CA ILE A 22 8.46 3.64 3.48
C ILE A 22 8.03 2.32 2.83
N LYS A 23 8.98 1.62 2.20
CA LYS A 23 8.74 0.28 1.70
C LYS A 23 9.07 -0.71 2.82
N LEU A 24 8.09 -1.54 3.19
CA LEU A 24 8.27 -2.53 4.25
C LEU A 24 8.84 -3.81 3.64
N ILE A 25 10.14 -4.04 3.88
CA ILE A 25 10.84 -5.19 3.30
C ILE A 25 10.86 -6.36 4.27
N SER A 26 11.14 -6.08 5.55
CA SER A 26 11.21 -7.11 6.58
C SER A 26 10.60 -6.57 7.86
N THR A 27 9.60 -7.27 8.38
CA THR A 27 8.91 -6.85 9.60
C THR A 27 8.63 -8.07 10.47
N ASN A 28 8.28 -7.82 11.73
CA ASN A 28 7.84 -8.87 12.65
C ASN A 28 6.38 -9.27 12.45
N LYS A 29 5.68 -8.69 11.48
CA LYS A 29 4.27 -8.97 11.20
C LYS A 29 4.13 -9.52 9.79
N ASN A 30 4.11 -10.84 9.65
CA ASN A 30 3.87 -11.45 8.35
C ASN A 30 2.50 -11.04 7.81
N GLY A 31 2.43 -10.83 6.51
CA GLY A 31 1.18 -10.40 5.87
C GLY A 31 0.87 -8.93 6.00
N ILE A 32 1.77 -8.13 6.59
CA ILE A 32 1.60 -6.67 6.68
C ILE A 32 1.68 -6.05 5.27
N ALA A 33 1.11 -4.86 5.10
CA ALA A 33 1.14 -4.12 3.84
C ALA A 33 2.57 -3.89 3.33
N ASP A 34 2.70 -3.65 2.03
CA ASP A 34 4.01 -3.47 1.38
C ASP A 34 4.60 -2.08 1.61
N ILE A 35 3.75 -1.07 1.80
CA ILE A 35 4.15 0.34 1.79
C ILE A 35 3.40 1.09 2.89
N ILE A 36 4.11 2.01 3.54
CA ILE A 36 3.49 3.03 4.40
C ILE A 36 3.72 4.39 3.76
N ALA A 37 2.67 5.17 3.61
CA ALA A 37 2.74 6.53 3.09
C ALA A 37 2.28 7.51 4.16
N LEU A 38 3.11 8.53 4.41
CA LEU A 38 2.89 9.51 5.48
C LEU A 38 2.81 10.91 4.90
N LYS A 39 1.78 11.66 5.29
CA LYS A 39 1.63 13.05 4.87
C LYS A 39 0.64 13.76 5.79
N ASP A 40 0.98 14.97 6.22
CA ASP A 40 0.09 15.85 7.00
C ASP A 40 -0.46 15.15 8.25
N GLY A 41 0.39 14.38 8.93
CA GLY A 41 0.00 13.66 10.14
C GLY A 41 -0.85 12.41 9.90
N LYS A 42 -1.04 12.02 8.64
CA LYS A 42 -1.85 10.85 8.28
C LYS A 42 -0.95 9.70 7.83
N THR A 43 -1.40 8.49 8.12
CA THR A 43 -0.70 7.25 7.77
C THR A 43 -1.62 6.39 6.91
N ILE A 44 -1.12 5.97 5.76
CA ILE A 44 -1.84 5.05 4.88
C ILE A 44 -0.99 3.80 4.68
N PHE A 45 -1.58 2.64 4.92
CA PHE A 45 -0.96 1.34 4.61
C PHE A 45 -1.45 0.89 3.25
N ILE A 46 -0.53 0.50 2.38
CA ILE A 46 -0.89 0.12 1.00
C ILE A 46 -0.36 -1.27 0.71
N GLU A 47 -1.29 -2.19 0.44
CA GLU A 47 -0.99 -3.53 -0.07
C GLU A 47 -1.02 -3.48 -1.59
N VAL A 48 0.05 -3.94 -2.23
CA VAL A 48 0.17 -3.89 -3.68
C VAL A 48 -0.12 -5.25 -4.27
N LYS A 49 -0.96 -5.29 -5.29
CA LYS A 49 -1.34 -6.51 -5.99
C LYS A 49 -1.24 -6.32 -7.50
N GLN A 50 -1.00 -7.41 -8.21
CA GLN A 50 -1.20 -7.44 -9.65
C GLN A 50 -2.71 -7.37 -9.92
N PRO A 51 -3.13 -6.88 -11.11
CA PRO A 51 -4.54 -6.98 -11.50
C PRO A 51 -5.01 -8.43 -11.33
N ASN A 52 -6.19 -8.59 -10.75
CA ASN A 52 -6.78 -9.91 -10.44
C ASN A 52 -6.04 -10.69 -9.33
N GLY A 53 -5.08 -10.07 -8.67
CA GLY A 53 -4.41 -10.68 -7.52
C GLY A 53 -5.40 -10.83 -6.35
N VAL A 54 -5.15 -11.85 -5.51
CA VAL A 54 -6.03 -12.18 -4.39
C VAL A 54 -5.27 -11.99 -3.08
N LEU A 55 -5.91 -11.35 -2.10
CA LEU A 55 -5.34 -11.23 -0.76
C LEU A 55 -5.33 -12.59 -0.07
N SER A 56 -4.21 -12.91 0.61
CA SER A 56 -4.17 -14.08 1.49
C SER A 56 -5.03 -13.81 2.74
N GLU A 57 -5.39 -14.88 3.44
CA GLU A 57 -6.13 -14.73 4.70
C GLU A 57 -5.34 -13.93 5.72
N LEU A 58 -4.02 -14.10 5.77
CA LEU A 58 -3.17 -13.34 6.68
C LEU A 58 -3.14 -11.85 6.32
N GLN A 59 -3.08 -11.53 5.03
CA GLN A 59 -3.14 -10.13 4.59
C GLN A 59 -4.48 -9.48 4.97
N LYS A 60 -5.57 -10.20 4.80
CA LYS A 60 -6.90 -9.72 5.23
C LYS A 60 -6.94 -9.47 6.73
N LEU A 61 -6.35 -10.37 7.52
CA LEU A 61 -6.28 -10.21 8.97
C LEU A 61 -5.51 -8.94 9.35
N ARG A 62 -4.35 -8.70 8.72
CA ARG A 62 -3.56 -7.51 9.01
C ARG A 62 -4.31 -6.23 8.67
N ILE A 63 -4.98 -6.21 7.52
CA ILE A 63 -5.81 -5.06 7.13
C ILE A 63 -6.89 -4.80 8.18
N LYS A 64 -7.56 -5.86 8.64
CA LYS A 64 -8.58 -5.72 9.68
C LYS A 64 -8.00 -5.15 10.97
N GLN A 65 -6.85 -5.68 11.42
CA GLN A 65 -6.20 -5.22 12.64
C GLN A 65 -5.84 -3.73 12.55
N LEU A 66 -5.26 -3.31 11.44
CA LEU A 66 -4.88 -1.91 11.24
C LEU A 66 -6.09 -0.99 11.13
N THR A 67 -7.12 -1.44 10.43
CA THR A 67 -8.37 -0.68 10.29
C THR A 67 -9.06 -0.52 11.65
N ASP A 68 -9.09 -1.59 12.45
CA ASP A 68 -9.66 -1.54 13.81
C ASP A 68 -8.89 -0.57 14.72
N LEU A 69 -7.60 -0.36 14.45
CA LEU A 69 -6.79 0.61 15.18
C LEU A 69 -6.99 2.05 14.67
N GLY A 70 -7.77 2.22 13.62
CA GLY A 70 -8.09 3.54 13.07
C GLY A 70 -7.20 3.99 11.90
N PHE A 71 -6.33 3.10 11.38
CA PHE A 71 -5.47 3.45 10.24
C PHE A 71 -6.18 3.18 8.92
N ASP A 72 -5.79 3.95 7.91
CA ASP A 72 -6.30 3.78 6.55
C ASP A 72 -5.48 2.71 5.84
N CYS A 73 -6.15 1.73 5.24
CA CYS A 73 -5.53 0.65 4.49
C CYS A 73 -6.12 0.60 3.08
N LYS A 74 -5.24 0.55 2.09
CA LYS A 74 -5.62 0.47 0.67
C LYS A 74 -5.03 -0.79 0.06
N VAL A 75 -5.74 -1.35 -0.90
CA VAL A 75 -5.23 -2.41 -1.78
C VAL A 75 -5.21 -1.83 -3.18
N TRP A 76 -4.01 -1.63 -3.73
CA TRP A 76 -3.84 -0.96 -5.00
C TRP A 76 -3.14 -1.84 -6.03
N THR A 77 -3.62 -1.71 -7.26
CA THR A 77 -2.93 -2.20 -8.46
C THR A 77 -2.40 -0.98 -9.21
N ASP A 78 -1.79 -1.18 -10.36
CA ASP A 78 -1.35 -0.07 -11.20
C ASP A 78 -2.54 0.76 -11.73
N TYR A 79 -3.71 0.16 -11.83
CA TYR A 79 -4.93 0.89 -12.23
C TYR A 79 -5.29 1.98 -11.23
N GLU A 80 -5.33 1.64 -9.94
CA GLU A 80 -5.64 2.61 -8.89
C GLU A 80 -4.62 3.73 -8.87
N VAL A 81 -3.34 3.40 -9.06
CA VAL A 81 -2.28 4.41 -9.12
C VAL A 81 -2.55 5.41 -10.24
N ASP A 82 -2.82 4.90 -11.44
CA ASP A 82 -3.03 5.76 -12.60
C ASP A 82 -4.33 6.57 -12.49
N PHE A 83 -5.36 5.96 -11.93
CA PHE A 83 -6.67 6.61 -11.82
C PHE A 83 -6.76 7.52 -10.59
N MET A 84 -6.36 7.03 -9.42
CA MET A 84 -6.57 7.72 -8.14
C MET A 84 -5.54 8.83 -7.89
N LEU A 85 -4.27 8.58 -8.20
CA LEU A 85 -3.21 9.53 -7.89
C LEU A 85 -3.05 10.63 -8.94
N ASN A 86 -3.57 10.46 -10.12
CA ASN A 86 -3.53 11.49 -11.17
C ASN A 86 -4.74 12.42 -11.12
N ASN A 87 -5.71 12.12 -10.30
CA ASN A 87 -6.85 12.96 -10.07
C ASN A 87 -6.70 13.68 -8.74
#